data_50eeb71c8c93a8a1f1321f4bd9a96fb5
#
_entry.id   50eeb71c8c93a8a1f1321f4bd9a96fb5
#
_cell.length_a   1.000
_cell.length_b   1.000
_cell.length_c   1.000
_cell.angle_alpha   90.00
_cell.angle_beta   90.00
_cell.angle_gamma   90.00
#
_symmetry.space_group_name_H-M   'P 1'
#
loop_
_entity.id
_entity.type
_entity.pdbx_description
1 polymer ?
#
loop_
_entity_poly.entity_id
_entity_poly.type
_entity_poly.pdbx_seq_one_letter_code
_entity_poly.pdbx_strand_id
1 'polypeptide(L)'
;HNVVFVGRDADGIPRYAHCRGTGETKYRGDVAESDKSYGFCHRGTDNQLFVFEAAIDLLSFIQLFPKDWKKRSYLSLGGISSAALMAFLSERPQITSVFLCLDNDQAGNEACEKLAEEIPDGYSVIRLKPSRKDWNEILCDKNADRKKAIIETVTMKVPEKEELVPMLCYEDIEQTSVEWLWFPYLPFGKLTIIQGNPGEGKTYFAMMLTAALSLIHISEPRDRQKSRMPSSA
;
A
#
# COMPACT_ATOMS: atom_id res chain seq x y z
N HIS A 1 5.89 -24.27 32.84
CA HIS A 1 4.76 -23.45 32.39
C HIS A 1 4.85 -23.23 30.89
N ASN A 2 3.69 -23.13 30.22
CA ASN A 2 3.62 -22.86 28.79
C ASN A 2 2.80 -21.58 28.54
N VAL A 3 3.19 -20.81 27.53
CA VAL A 3 2.32 -19.80 26.92
C VAL A 3 1.51 -20.51 25.82
N VAL A 4 0.22 -20.20 25.73
CA VAL A 4 -0.68 -20.74 24.73
C VAL A 4 -1.18 -19.60 23.86
N PHE A 5 -0.91 -19.69 22.56
CA PHE A 5 -1.42 -18.77 21.55
C PHE A 5 -2.67 -19.37 20.92
N VAL A 6 -3.80 -18.67 21.03
CA VAL A 6 -5.11 -19.19 20.62
C VAL A 6 -5.60 -18.46 19.37
N GLY A 7 -5.84 -19.20 18.29
CA GLY A 7 -6.56 -18.75 17.12
C GLY A 7 -8.07 -18.94 17.29
N ARG A 8 -8.86 -17.93 16.92
CA ARG A 8 -10.32 -17.90 17.05
C ARG A 8 -10.97 -17.62 15.71
N ASP A 9 -12.15 -18.19 15.51
CA ASP A 9 -13.00 -17.83 14.39
C ASP A 9 -13.67 -16.44 14.54
N ALA A 10 -14.53 -16.08 13.60
CA ALA A 10 -15.23 -14.79 13.61
C ALA A 10 -16.18 -14.63 14.81
N ASP A 11 -16.72 -15.75 15.33
CA ASP A 11 -17.60 -15.77 16.49
C ASP A 11 -16.83 -15.79 17.83
N GLY A 12 -15.50 -15.78 17.76
CA GLY A 12 -14.62 -15.79 18.92
C GLY A 12 -14.39 -17.18 19.53
N ILE A 13 -14.84 -18.24 18.86
CA ILE A 13 -14.67 -19.63 19.31
C ILE A 13 -13.22 -20.07 19.06
N PRO A 14 -12.52 -20.64 20.06
CA PRO A 14 -11.18 -21.20 19.87
C PRO A 14 -11.18 -22.35 18.87
N ARG A 15 -10.35 -22.28 17.82
CA ARG A 15 -10.19 -23.31 16.78
C ARG A 15 -8.78 -23.84 16.67
N TYR A 16 -7.80 -23.03 17.10
CA TYR A 16 -6.39 -23.37 17.03
C TYR A 16 -5.69 -22.97 18.34
N ALA A 17 -4.74 -23.78 18.77
CA ALA A 17 -3.89 -23.43 19.89
C ALA A 17 -2.46 -23.94 19.67
N HIS A 18 -1.48 -23.05 19.88
CA HIS A 18 -0.06 -23.33 19.83
C HIS A 18 0.57 -23.12 21.20
N CYS A 19 1.26 -24.13 21.71
CA CYS A 19 1.94 -24.08 23.00
C CYS A 19 3.44 -23.82 22.84
N ARG A 20 3.98 -22.90 23.66
CA ARG A 20 5.41 -22.64 23.74
C ARG A 20 5.86 -22.67 25.20
N GLY A 21 6.86 -23.51 25.51
CA GLY A 21 7.45 -23.63 26.85
C GLY A 21 8.20 -22.36 27.24
N THR A 22 8.06 -21.94 28.50
CA THR A 22 8.73 -20.78 29.10
C THR A 22 9.84 -21.18 30.07
N GLY A 23 10.07 -22.48 30.30
CA GLY A 23 11.09 -23.04 31.16
C GLY A 23 12.34 -23.48 30.40
N GLU A 24 13.21 -24.21 31.07
CA GLU A 24 14.45 -24.77 30.51
C GLU A 24 14.17 -25.75 29.36
N THR A 25 13.07 -26.54 29.49
CA THR A 25 12.61 -27.44 28.43
C THR A 25 11.87 -26.64 27.37
N LYS A 26 12.49 -26.53 26.18
CA LYS A 26 11.90 -25.81 25.04
C LYS A 26 10.82 -26.67 24.38
N TYR A 27 9.60 -26.68 24.94
CA TYR A 27 8.44 -27.29 24.30
C TYR A 27 7.89 -26.35 23.22
N ARG A 28 7.57 -26.91 22.04
CA ARG A 28 6.88 -26.22 20.96
C ARG A 28 5.98 -27.23 20.24
N GLY A 29 4.70 -26.91 20.12
CA GLY A 29 3.75 -27.78 19.41
C GLY A 29 2.34 -27.24 19.39
N ASP A 30 1.60 -27.68 18.39
CA ASP A 30 0.17 -27.42 18.30
C ASP A 30 -0.60 -28.38 19.22
N VAL A 31 -1.71 -27.92 19.76
CA VAL A 31 -2.66 -28.76 20.48
C VAL A 31 -3.34 -29.71 19.48
N ALA A 32 -3.60 -30.96 19.88
CA ALA A 32 -4.30 -31.93 19.04
C ALA A 32 -5.65 -31.35 18.58
N GLU A 33 -6.06 -31.70 17.36
CA GLU A 33 -7.30 -31.26 16.70
C GLU A 33 -7.39 -29.77 16.42
N SER A 34 -6.28 -29.03 16.52
CA SER A 34 -6.22 -27.62 16.11
C SER A 34 -6.42 -27.48 14.60
N ASP A 35 -7.32 -26.59 14.21
CA ASP A 35 -7.55 -26.20 12.81
C ASP A 35 -6.58 -25.11 12.39
N LYS A 36 -5.66 -25.45 11.48
CA LYS A 36 -4.62 -24.54 10.97
C LYS A 36 -5.14 -23.42 10.07
N SER A 37 -6.43 -23.40 9.75
CA SER A 37 -7.07 -22.29 9.08
C SER A 37 -7.27 -21.08 10.02
N TYR A 38 -7.02 -21.24 11.31
CA TYR A 38 -7.19 -20.19 12.32
C TYR A 38 -5.86 -19.95 13.05
N GLY A 39 -5.12 -18.92 12.61
CA GLY A 39 -3.89 -18.50 13.30
C GLY A 39 -4.17 -17.63 14.53
N PHE A 40 -3.17 -17.48 15.42
CA PHE A 40 -3.20 -16.44 16.42
C PHE A 40 -3.19 -15.06 15.73
N CYS A 41 -4.18 -14.22 16.01
CA CYS A 41 -4.37 -12.97 15.27
C CYS A 41 -4.90 -11.82 16.14
N HIS A 42 -4.68 -10.61 15.68
CA HIS A 42 -5.38 -9.39 16.09
C HIS A 42 -6.13 -8.84 14.87
N ARG A 43 -7.43 -8.55 15.06
CA ARG A 43 -8.31 -8.01 14.02
C ARG A 43 -8.43 -6.50 14.21
N GLY A 44 -7.70 -5.72 13.43
CA GLY A 44 -7.75 -4.26 13.41
C GLY A 44 -8.89 -3.71 12.56
N THR A 45 -8.93 -2.40 12.39
CA THR A 45 -10.00 -1.68 11.66
C THR A 45 -9.54 -1.10 10.31
N ASP A 46 -8.21 -1.05 10.07
CA ASP A 46 -7.68 -0.55 8.80
C ASP A 46 -7.58 -1.64 7.73
N ASN A 47 -7.06 -1.29 6.57
CA ASN A 47 -6.94 -2.16 5.41
C ASN A 47 -5.58 -2.89 5.32
N GLN A 48 -4.79 -2.91 6.39
CA GLN A 48 -3.46 -3.50 6.44
C GLN A 48 -3.44 -4.79 7.25
N LEU A 49 -2.82 -5.83 6.70
CA LEU A 49 -2.56 -7.11 7.37
C LEU A 49 -1.07 -7.39 7.41
N PHE A 50 -0.53 -7.65 8.59
CA PHE A 50 0.85 -8.08 8.80
C PHE A 50 0.89 -9.56 9.15
N VAL A 51 1.66 -10.35 8.41
CA VAL A 51 1.69 -11.81 8.46
C VAL A 51 3.06 -12.28 8.96
N PHE A 52 3.06 -13.18 9.94
CA PHE A 52 4.25 -13.70 10.61
C PHE A 52 4.25 -15.23 10.61
N GLU A 53 5.45 -15.85 10.67
CA GLU A 53 5.55 -17.29 10.83
C GLU A 53 5.08 -17.74 12.21
N ALA A 54 5.51 -17.07 13.27
CA ALA A 54 5.18 -17.41 14.64
C ALA A 54 4.54 -16.25 15.42
N ALA A 55 3.71 -16.59 16.43
CA ALA A 55 3.02 -15.62 17.26
C ALA A 55 3.97 -14.75 18.11
N ILE A 56 5.16 -15.27 18.44
CA ILE A 56 6.15 -14.50 19.19
C ILE A 56 6.72 -13.36 18.34
N ASP A 57 6.93 -13.58 17.03
CA ASP A 57 7.42 -12.56 16.12
C ASP A 57 6.40 -11.48 15.87
N LEU A 58 5.11 -11.86 15.77
CA LEU A 58 3.98 -10.93 15.73
C LEU A 58 3.98 -9.99 16.94
N LEU A 59 4.09 -10.54 18.16
CA LEU A 59 4.12 -9.74 19.38
C LEU A 59 5.37 -8.87 19.46
N SER A 60 6.52 -9.40 19.02
CA SER A 60 7.78 -8.66 18.96
C SER A 60 7.70 -7.48 18.00
N PHE A 61 7.08 -7.67 16.83
CA PHE A 61 6.85 -6.62 15.86
C PHE A 61 5.96 -5.50 16.42
N ILE A 62 4.86 -5.85 17.09
CA ILE A 62 4.00 -4.86 17.76
C ILE A 62 4.78 -4.06 18.81
N GLN A 63 5.64 -4.72 19.57
CA GLN A 63 6.47 -4.07 20.58
C GLN A 63 7.54 -3.15 19.95
N LEU A 64 8.08 -3.50 18.80
CA LEU A 64 9.03 -2.67 18.04
C LEU A 64 8.33 -1.47 17.39
N PHE A 65 7.10 -1.63 16.91
CA PHE A 65 6.32 -0.65 16.18
C PHE A 65 4.95 -0.38 16.82
N PRO A 66 4.88 0.17 18.04
CA PRO A 66 3.64 0.28 18.81
C PRO A 66 2.66 1.34 18.27
N LYS A 67 3.09 2.21 17.35
CA LYS A 67 2.22 3.26 16.83
C LYS A 67 1.07 2.65 16.02
N ASP A 68 -0.15 3.04 16.38
CA ASP A 68 -1.40 2.62 15.70
C ASP A 68 -1.63 1.10 15.59
N TRP A 69 -0.95 0.29 16.39
CA TRP A 69 -1.02 -1.17 16.30
C TRP A 69 -2.46 -1.72 16.43
N LYS A 70 -3.31 -1.09 17.23
CA LYS A 70 -4.70 -1.52 17.41
C LYS A 70 -5.56 -1.39 16.16
N LYS A 71 -5.18 -0.50 15.24
CA LYS A 71 -5.91 -0.30 13.99
C LYS A 71 -5.54 -1.33 12.93
N ARG A 72 -4.29 -1.80 12.94
CA ARG A 72 -3.74 -2.76 11.98
C ARG A 72 -4.15 -4.19 12.33
N SER A 73 -4.23 -5.06 11.33
CA SER A 73 -4.47 -6.48 11.54
C SER A 73 -3.15 -7.24 11.52
N TYR A 74 -3.07 -8.28 12.35
CA TYR A 74 -1.88 -9.12 12.49
C TYR A 74 -2.29 -10.58 12.53
N LEU A 75 -1.55 -11.45 11.84
CA LEU A 75 -1.79 -12.88 11.75
C LEU A 75 -0.48 -13.65 11.89
N SER A 76 -0.48 -14.68 12.73
CA SER A 76 0.58 -15.69 12.77
C SER A 76 0.09 -16.97 12.08
N LEU A 77 0.88 -17.48 11.14
CA LEU A 77 0.54 -18.69 10.38
C LEU A 77 0.69 -19.99 11.21
N GLY A 78 1.50 -19.94 12.28
CA GLY A 78 1.85 -21.14 13.05
C GLY A 78 2.71 -22.13 12.26
N GLY A 79 3.39 -21.65 11.22
CA GLY A 79 4.21 -22.39 10.25
C GLY A 79 4.17 -21.71 8.89
N ILE A 80 4.35 -22.46 7.80
CA ILE A 80 4.47 -21.89 6.43
C ILE A 80 3.16 -22.08 5.62
N SER A 81 2.09 -22.60 6.22
CA SER A 81 0.82 -22.86 5.52
C SER A 81 0.08 -21.55 5.21
N SER A 82 -0.43 -21.42 3.99
CA SER A 82 -1.28 -20.30 3.56
C SER A 82 -2.72 -20.36 4.07
N ALA A 83 -3.16 -21.50 4.62
CA ALA A 83 -4.56 -21.71 4.99
C ALA A 83 -5.13 -20.62 5.91
N ALA A 84 -4.39 -20.24 6.96
CA ALA A 84 -4.81 -19.20 7.89
C ALA A 84 -4.88 -17.81 7.21
N LEU A 85 -3.96 -17.53 6.28
CA LEU A 85 -3.94 -16.29 5.52
C LEU A 85 -5.16 -16.19 4.61
N MET A 86 -5.45 -17.24 3.84
CA MET A 86 -6.59 -17.26 2.92
C MET A 86 -7.92 -17.17 3.66
N ALA A 87 -8.08 -17.89 4.76
CA ALA A 87 -9.26 -17.78 5.62
C ALA A 87 -9.43 -16.36 6.18
N PHE A 88 -8.34 -15.75 6.67
CA PHE A 88 -8.37 -14.40 7.22
C PHE A 88 -8.75 -13.35 6.16
N LEU A 89 -8.20 -13.45 4.94
CA LEU A 89 -8.52 -12.52 3.85
C LEU A 89 -9.98 -12.66 3.40
N SER A 90 -10.53 -13.89 3.35
CA SER A 90 -11.93 -14.12 3.00
C SER A 90 -12.91 -13.57 4.04
N GLU A 91 -12.55 -13.61 5.32
CA GLU A 91 -13.35 -13.03 6.41
C GLU A 91 -13.27 -11.50 6.45
N ARG A 92 -12.26 -10.88 5.82
CA ARG A 92 -11.91 -9.47 5.97
C ARG A 92 -11.71 -8.76 4.63
N PRO A 93 -12.79 -8.55 3.83
CA PRO A 93 -12.69 -7.96 2.49
C PRO A 93 -12.18 -6.50 2.47
N GLN A 94 -12.16 -5.81 3.60
CA GLN A 94 -11.58 -4.47 3.71
C GLN A 94 -10.04 -4.46 3.65
N ILE A 95 -9.36 -5.61 3.84
CA ILE A 95 -7.91 -5.70 3.67
C ILE A 95 -7.58 -5.53 2.19
N THR A 96 -6.64 -4.66 1.89
CA THR A 96 -6.14 -4.42 0.53
C THR A 96 -4.62 -4.50 0.45
N SER A 97 -3.95 -4.48 1.61
CA SER A 97 -2.49 -4.50 1.68
C SER A 97 -2.03 -5.58 2.66
N VAL A 98 -1.21 -6.52 2.17
CA VAL A 98 -0.64 -7.63 2.93
C VAL A 98 0.86 -7.42 3.06
N PHE A 99 1.34 -7.37 4.29
CA PHE A 99 2.76 -7.26 4.63
C PHE A 99 3.28 -8.62 5.11
N LEU A 100 4.13 -9.25 4.32
CA LEU A 100 4.78 -10.52 4.67
C LEU A 100 6.01 -10.24 5.52
N CYS A 101 5.94 -10.58 6.79
CA CYS A 101 6.94 -10.32 7.83
C CYS A 101 7.55 -11.64 8.36
N LEU A 102 7.78 -12.62 7.49
CA LEU A 102 8.34 -13.92 7.84
C LEU A 102 9.84 -13.80 8.14
N ASP A 103 10.44 -14.87 8.66
CA ASP A 103 11.85 -14.94 9.03
C ASP A 103 12.80 -14.57 7.86
N ASN A 104 13.95 -14.04 8.18
CA ASN A 104 14.99 -13.68 7.20
C ASN A 104 15.99 -14.84 7.05
N ASP A 105 15.49 -16.00 6.68
CA ASP A 105 16.28 -17.15 6.26
C ASP A 105 15.76 -17.69 4.91
N GLN A 106 16.39 -18.73 4.41
CA GLN A 106 16.03 -19.29 3.09
C GLN A 106 14.57 -19.76 3.07
N ALA A 107 14.12 -20.49 4.10
CA ALA A 107 12.75 -21.00 4.18
C ALA A 107 11.71 -19.88 4.24
N GLY A 108 11.96 -18.83 5.03
CA GLY A 108 11.10 -17.67 5.13
C GLY A 108 11.02 -16.85 3.82
N ASN A 109 12.13 -16.75 3.08
CA ASN A 109 12.14 -16.07 1.79
C ASN A 109 11.33 -16.85 0.73
N GLU A 110 11.58 -18.17 0.60
CA GLU A 110 10.83 -19.07 -0.30
C GLU A 110 9.33 -19.09 0.05
N ALA A 111 9.00 -19.08 1.35
CA ALA A 111 7.61 -19.01 1.81
C ALA A 111 6.94 -17.68 1.42
N CYS A 112 7.66 -16.55 1.48
CA CYS A 112 7.12 -15.27 1.04
C CYS A 112 6.79 -15.25 -0.45
N GLU A 113 7.67 -15.81 -1.29
CA GLU A 113 7.44 -15.91 -2.74
C GLU A 113 6.19 -16.74 -3.02
N LYS A 114 6.11 -17.93 -2.42
CA LYS A 114 4.94 -18.81 -2.56
C LYS A 114 3.64 -18.17 -2.07
N LEU A 115 3.65 -17.51 -0.90
CA LEU A 115 2.46 -16.83 -0.38
C LEU A 115 2.03 -15.67 -1.28
N ALA A 116 2.99 -14.91 -1.85
CA ALA A 116 2.67 -13.82 -2.78
C ALA A 116 2.00 -14.34 -4.06
N GLU A 117 2.39 -15.52 -4.56
CA GLU A 117 1.74 -16.16 -5.70
C GLU A 117 0.33 -16.67 -5.36
N GLU A 118 0.13 -17.22 -4.16
CA GLU A 118 -1.15 -17.77 -3.71
C GLU A 118 -2.18 -16.68 -3.35
N ILE A 119 -1.75 -15.49 -2.91
CA ILE A 119 -2.66 -14.37 -2.62
C ILE A 119 -3.36 -13.94 -3.91
N PRO A 120 -4.71 -13.83 -3.94
CA PRO A 120 -5.46 -13.41 -5.12
C PRO A 120 -5.02 -12.05 -5.67
N ASP A 121 -5.35 -11.78 -6.93
CA ASP A 121 -5.19 -10.46 -7.52
C ASP A 121 -6.10 -9.44 -6.81
N GLY A 122 -5.69 -8.15 -6.82
CA GLY A 122 -6.41 -7.10 -6.10
C GLY A 122 -5.78 -6.74 -4.74
N TYR A 123 -4.84 -7.53 -4.22
CA TYR A 123 -4.06 -7.19 -3.02
C TYR A 123 -2.70 -6.61 -3.38
N SER A 124 -2.27 -5.57 -2.65
CA SER A 124 -0.87 -5.16 -2.62
C SER A 124 -0.11 -6.09 -1.68
N VAL A 125 0.94 -6.75 -2.14
CA VAL A 125 1.76 -7.66 -1.33
C VAL A 125 3.17 -7.08 -1.19
N ILE A 126 3.60 -6.87 0.04
CA ILE A 126 4.86 -6.23 0.38
C ILE A 126 5.63 -7.12 1.35
N ARG A 127 6.87 -7.45 1.03
CA ARG A 127 7.80 -8.12 1.95
C ARG A 127 8.47 -7.10 2.84
N LEU A 128 8.37 -7.27 4.17
CA LEU A 128 9.19 -6.56 5.16
C LEU A 128 10.21 -7.52 5.75
N LYS A 129 11.49 -7.27 5.49
CA LYS A 129 12.57 -8.15 5.88
C LYS A 129 13.19 -7.68 7.19
N PRO A 130 13.22 -8.52 8.24
CA PRO A 130 13.86 -8.16 9.50
C PRO A 130 15.40 -8.07 9.36
N SER A 131 16.03 -7.20 10.13
CA SER A 131 17.48 -6.99 10.13
C SER A 131 18.29 -8.10 10.82
N ARG A 132 17.61 -9.01 11.49
CA ARG A 132 18.14 -10.25 12.07
C ARG A 132 17.41 -11.44 11.46
N LYS A 133 17.58 -12.62 12.04
CA LYS A 133 16.85 -13.81 11.60
C LYS A 133 15.35 -13.63 11.70
N ASP A 134 14.86 -13.15 12.84
CA ASP A 134 13.46 -12.94 13.14
C ASP A 134 13.22 -11.65 13.95
N TRP A 135 11.97 -11.27 14.17
CA TRP A 135 11.57 -10.07 14.89
C TRP A 135 11.82 -10.16 16.39
N ASN A 136 11.76 -11.36 16.96
CA ASN A 136 12.03 -11.58 18.37
C ASN A 136 13.53 -11.43 18.68
N GLU A 137 14.41 -11.86 17.77
CA GLU A 137 15.85 -11.65 17.93
C GLU A 137 16.21 -10.15 17.94
N ILE A 138 15.56 -9.33 17.08
CA ILE A 138 15.75 -7.87 17.09
C ILE A 138 15.27 -7.26 18.42
N LEU A 139 14.13 -7.69 18.91
CA LEU A 139 13.57 -7.16 20.16
C LEU A 139 14.45 -7.51 21.37
N CYS A 140 15.02 -8.72 21.39
CA CYS A 140 15.85 -9.22 22.47
C CYS A 140 17.30 -8.70 22.45
N ASP A 141 17.78 -8.26 21.28
CA ASP A 141 19.12 -7.70 21.15
C ASP A 141 19.17 -6.28 21.72
N LYS A 142 19.88 -6.12 22.85
CA LYS A 142 20.04 -4.82 23.52
C LYS A 142 20.80 -3.79 22.70
N ASN A 143 21.60 -4.24 21.73
CA ASN A 143 22.43 -3.41 20.85
C ASN A 143 21.77 -3.15 19.49
N ALA A 144 20.60 -3.73 19.22
CA ALA A 144 19.92 -3.52 17.96
C ALA A 144 19.39 -2.09 17.84
N ASP A 145 19.71 -1.44 16.72
CA ASP A 145 19.08 -0.19 16.35
C ASP A 145 17.65 -0.46 15.87
N ARG A 146 16.68 -0.23 16.74
CA ARG A 146 15.25 -0.45 16.43
C ARG A 146 14.76 0.37 15.23
N LYS A 147 15.42 1.49 14.90
CA LYS A 147 15.11 2.29 13.71
C LYS A 147 15.51 1.59 12.41
N LYS A 148 16.43 0.62 12.51
CA LYS A 148 16.91 -0.21 11.40
C LYS A 148 16.40 -1.66 11.50
N ALA A 149 15.30 -1.89 12.18
CA ALA A 149 14.73 -3.23 12.33
C ALA A 149 14.29 -3.84 11.00
N ILE A 150 13.86 -3.03 10.04
CA ILE A 150 13.56 -3.42 8.67
C ILE A 150 14.76 -3.07 7.80
N ILE A 151 15.41 -4.08 7.19
CA ILE A 151 16.56 -3.85 6.30
C ILE A 151 16.14 -3.69 4.85
N GLU A 152 15.01 -4.26 4.47
CA GLU A 152 14.54 -4.26 3.10
C GLU A 152 13.01 -4.27 3.05
N THR A 153 12.46 -3.53 2.11
CA THR A 153 11.03 -3.53 1.78
C THR A 153 10.90 -3.80 0.30
N VAL A 154 10.31 -4.93 -0.06
CA VAL A 154 10.16 -5.36 -1.45
C VAL A 154 8.66 -5.45 -1.79
N THR A 155 8.26 -4.73 -2.81
CA THR A 155 6.91 -4.89 -3.38
C THR A 155 6.90 -6.15 -4.24
N MET A 156 6.13 -7.15 -3.84
CA MET A 156 6.04 -8.45 -4.51
C MET A 156 4.87 -8.50 -5.49
N LYS A 157 3.77 -7.82 -5.15
CA LYS A 157 2.57 -7.77 -5.98
C LYS A 157 1.91 -6.39 -5.84
N VAL A 158 1.54 -5.80 -6.95
CA VAL A 158 0.73 -4.57 -7.00
C VAL A 158 -0.61 -4.96 -7.60
N PRO A 159 -1.74 -4.58 -6.99
CA PRO A 159 -3.03 -4.82 -7.61
C PRO A 159 -3.04 -4.13 -8.97
N GLU A 160 -3.38 -4.87 -10.01
CA GLU A 160 -3.75 -4.24 -11.27
C GLU A 160 -4.93 -3.31 -10.95
N LYS A 161 -4.68 -2.02 -10.99
CA LYS A 161 -5.78 -1.09 -11.11
C LYS A 161 -6.43 -1.40 -12.45
N GLU A 162 -7.57 -2.05 -12.44
CA GLU A 162 -8.52 -1.81 -13.50
C GLU A 162 -8.76 -0.30 -13.49
N GLU A 163 -8.02 0.43 -14.31
CA GLU A 163 -8.49 1.71 -14.78
C GLU A 163 -9.78 1.39 -15.55
N LEU A 164 -10.89 1.40 -14.83
CA LEU A 164 -12.18 1.64 -15.44
C LEU A 164 -12.04 3.00 -16.10
N VAL A 165 -11.52 3.00 -17.32
CA VAL A 165 -11.64 4.15 -18.22
C VAL A 165 -13.15 4.31 -18.40
N PRO A 166 -13.79 5.32 -17.77
CA PRO A 166 -15.21 5.48 -17.96
C PRO A 166 -15.40 5.67 -19.47
N MET A 167 -16.07 4.71 -20.12
CA MET A 167 -16.51 4.89 -21.48
C MET A 167 -17.59 5.99 -21.43
N LEU A 168 -17.14 7.23 -21.62
CA LEU A 168 -18.04 8.35 -21.82
C LEU A 168 -18.64 8.20 -23.22
N CYS A 169 -19.96 8.09 -23.30
CA CYS A 169 -20.66 8.17 -24.58
C CYS A 169 -20.43 9.58 -25.14
N TYR A 170 -20.19 9.70 -26.43
CA TYR A 170 -19.93 11.01 -27.05
C TYR A 170 -21.11 11.98 -26.86
N GLU A 171 -22.33 11.44 -26.67
CA GLU A 171 -23.55 12.18 -26.40
C GLU A 171 -23.56 12.81 -24.98
N ASP A 172 -22.81 12.25 -24.04
CA ASP A 172 -22.74 12.74 -22.64
C ASP A 172 -21.65 13.81 -22.43
N ILE A 173 -20.90 14.15 -23.50
CA ILE A 173 -19.83 15.15 -23.44
C ILE A 173 -20.44 16.53 -23.74
N GLU A 174 -20.59 17.37 -22.71
CA GLU A 174 -20.92 18.78 -22.93
C GLU A 174 -19.84 19.46 -23.78
N GLN A 175 -20.24 19.98 -24.95
CA GLN A 175 -19.36 20.76 -25.81
C GLN A 175 -19.06 22.09 -25.15
N THR A 176 -17.92 22.20 -24.50
CA THR A 176 -17.40 23.48 -24.01
C THR A 176 -16.61 24.19 -25.10
N SER A 177 -16.86 25.50 -25.30
CA SER A 177 -16.04 26.32 -26.19
C SER A 177 -14.61 26.37 -25.69
N VAL A 178 -13.64 26.14 -26.59
CA VAL A 178 -12.22 26.24 -26.26
C VAL A 178 -11.84 27.72 -26.26
N GLU A 179 -11.39 28.21 -25.11
CA GLU A 179 -10.74 29.52 -25.04
C GLU A 179 -9.30 29.38 -25.50
N TRP A 180 -8.86 30.28 -26.37
CA TRP A 180 -7.53 30.21 -26.98
C TRP A 180 -6.64 31.32 -26.45
N LEU A 181 -5.45 30.95 -25.99
CA LEU A 181 -4.38 31.88 -25.70
C LEU A 181 -3.72 32.37 -27.00
N TRP A 182 -3.60 31.45 -27.98
CA TRP A 182 -3.15 31.73 -29.34
C TRP A 182 -3.86 30.79 -30.33
N PHE A 183 -4.88 31.30 -31.02
CA PHE A 183 -5.68 30.52 -31.96
C PHE A 183 -4.90 30.17 -33.24
N PRO A 184 -4.97 28.95 -33.75
CA PRO A 184 -5.60 27.73 -33.19
C PRO A 184 -4.59 26.80 -32.51
N TYR A 185 -3.49 27.32 -31.98
CA TYR A 185 -2.33 26.53 -31.56
C TYR A 185 -2.23 26.32 -30.06
N LEU A 186 -2.66 27.29 -29.25
CA LEU A 186 -2.52 27.23 -27.80
C LEU A 186 -3.86 27.47 -27.11
N PRO A 187 -4.54 26.42 -26.67
CA PRO A 187 -5.74 26.57 -25.86
C PRO A 187 -5.39 27.03 -24.44
N PHE A 188 -6.24 27.87 -23.84
CA PHE A 188 -6.09 28.30 -22.48
C PHE A 188 -6.42 27.16 -21.50
N GLY A 189 -5.57 26.97 -20.48
CA GLY A 189 -5.81 25.96 -19.43
C GLY A 189 -5.69 24.51 -19.90
N LYS A 190 -5.10 24.24 -21.08
CA LYS A 190 -4.89 22.89 -21.61
C LYS A 190 -3.41 22.60 -21.83
N LEU A 191 -3.06 21.31 -21.86
CA LEU A 191 -1.72 20.86 -22.18
C LEU A 191 -1.48 20.94 -23.70
N THR A 192 -0.40 21.64 -24.11
CA THR A 192 0.06 21.66 -25.50
C THR A 192 1.40 20.93 -25.61
N ILE A 193 1.52 19.99 -26.56
CA ILE A 193 2.73 19.21 -26.78
C ILE A 193 3.44 19.74 -28.05
N ILE A 194 4.72 20.11 -27.90
CA ILE A 194 5.59 20.49 -29.02
C ILE A 194 6.50 19.30 -29.36
N GLN A 195 6.29 18.70 -30.50
CA GLN A 195 7.04 17.52 -30.98
C GLN A 195 7.95 17.89 -32.16
N GLY A 196 9.10 17.21 -32.30
CA GLY A 196 10.05 17.33 -33.41
C GLY A 196 11.36 16.61 -33.08
N ASN A 197 12.27 16.49 -34.06
CA ASN A 197 13.54 15.77 -33.89
C ASN A 197 14.53 16.51 -32.97
N PRO A 198 15.53 15.82 -32.40
CA PRO A 198 16.60 16.48 -31.64
C PRO A 198 17.28 17.58 -32.47
N GLY A 199 17.53 18.74 -31.88
CA GLY A 199 18.22 19.85 -32.59
C GLY A 199 17.31 20.81 -33.38
N GLU A 200 16.01 20.55 -33.52
CA GLU A 200 15.08 21.40 -34.29
C GLU A 200 14.59 22.65 -33.56
N GLY A 201 15.25 23.05 -32.49
CA GLY A 201 14.97 24.33 -31.78
C GLY A 201 13.71 24.37 -30.93
N LYS A 202 13.12 23.20 -30.53
CA LYS A 202 11.90 23.13 -29.70
C LYS A 202 11.99 23.94 -28.42
N THR A 203 13.11 23.84 -27.72
CA THR A 203 13.35 24.59 -26.47
C THR A 203 13.40 26.10 -26.73
N TYR A 204 14.07 26.51 -27.81
CA TYR A 204 14.14 27.91 -28.22
C TYR A 204 12.74 28.45 -28.54
N PHE A 205 11.96 27.69 -29.32
CA PHE A 205 10.57 28.04 -29.64
C PHE A 205 9.70 28.17 -28.37
N ALA A 206 9.79 27.21 -27.46
CA ALA A 206 9.04 27.28 -26.19
C ALA A 206 9.43 28.51 -25.35
N MET A 207 10.72 28.85 -25.29
CA MET A 207 11.20 30.05 -24.58
C MET A 207 10.71 31.34 -25.24
N MET A 208 10.79 31.44 -26.56
CA MET A 208 10.27 32.58 -27.32
C MET A 208 8.77 32.76 -27.13
N LEU A 209 8.03 31.67 -27.15
CA LEU A 209 6.58 31.68 -26.93
C LEU A 209 6.24 32.15 -25.49
N THR A 210 6.93 31.64 -24.49
CA THR A 210 6.76 32.05 -23.09
C THR A 210 7.06 33.53 -22.92
N ALA A 211 8.12 34.05 -23.53
CA ALA A 211 8.47 35.46 -23.49
C ALA A 211 7.40 36.32 -24.16
N ALA A 212 6.90 35.95 -25.32
CA ALA A 212 5.83 36.63 -26.04
C ALA A 212 4.53 36.70 -25.22
N LEU A 213 4.13 35.58 -24.61
CA LEU A 213 2.94 35.52 -23.75
C LEU A 213 3.07 36.34 -22.48
N SER A 214 4.26 36.41 -21.88
CA SER A 214 4.58 37.23 -20.73
C SER A 214 4.42 38.71 -21.04
N LEU A 215 4.82 39.14 -22.24
CA LEU A 215 4.70 40.54 -22.69
C LEU A 215 3.24 40.93 -23.01
N ILE A 216 2.42 39.99 -23.50
CA ILE A 216 0.98 40.24 -23.76
C ILE A 216 0.25 40.50 -22.43
N HIS A 217 0.57 39.77 -21.37
CA HIS A 217 -0.01 40.02 -20.04
C HIS A 217 0.40 41.37 -19.41
N ILE A 218 1.55 41.92 -19.79
CA ILE A 218 2.02 43.22 -19.30
C ILE A 218 1.38 44.35 -20.10
N SER A 219 0.97 44.13 -21.34
CA SER A 219 0.45 45.14 -22.27
C SER A 219 -1.08 45.20 -22.35
N GLU A 220 -1.82 44.34 -21.69
CA GLU A 220 -3.27 44.51 -21.56
C GLU A 220 -3.57 45.66 -20.57
N PRO A 221 -4.15 46.79 -21.04
CA PRO A 221 -4.61 47.84 -20.13
C PRO A 221 -5.73 47.27 -19.25
N ARG A 222 -5.65 47.49 -17.95
CA ARG A 222 -6.70 47.15 -16.97
C ARG A 222 -8.05 47.86 -17.20
N ASP A 223 -8.36 48.30 -18.42
CA ASP A 223 -9.50 49.14 -18.76
C ASP A 223 -10.48 48.48 -19.76
N ARG A 224 -10.92 47.25 -19.46
CA ARG A 224 -12.24 46.79 -19.95
C ARG A 224 -13.26 46.71 -18.82
N GLN A 225 -13.28 47.73 -17.95
CA GLN A 225 -14.46 48.02 -17.14
C GLN A 225 -15.16 49.24 -17.70
N LYS A 226 -16.41 48.99 -18.13
CA LYS A 226 -17.48 49.98 -18.35
C LYS A 226 -17.51 50.69 -19.70
N SER A 227 -18.13 50.08 -20.67
CA SER A 227 -19.10 50.81 -21.47
C SER A 227 -20.51 50.33 -21.13
N ARG A 228 -21.08 50.87 -20.07
CA ARG A 228 -22.50 50.94 -19.92
C ARG A 228 -22.95 52.06 -20.89
N MET A 229 -23.58 51.67 -21.99
CA MET A 229 -24.42 52.64 -22.75
C MET A 229 -25.60 53.04 -21.88
N PRO A 230 -25.90 54.34 -21.78
CA PRO A 230 -27.14 54.77 -21.17
C PRO A 230 -28.28 54.47 -22.13
N SER A 231 -29.33 53.81 -21.62
CA SER A 231 -30.62 53.73 -22.30
C SER A 231 -31.22 55.13 -22.38
N SER A 232 -31.35 55.65 -23.57
CA SER A 232 -32.18 56.81 -23.81
C SER A 232 -33.65 56.37 -24.00
N ALA A 233 -34.48 56.99 -23.20
CA ALA A 233 -35.94 57.24 -23.26
C ALA A 233 -36.77 56.52 -24.31
#